data_35753cda5df343f93dc2849e0ba91533
#
_entry.id   35753cda5df343f93dc2849e0ba91533
#
_cell.length_a   1.000
_cell.length_b   1.000
_cell.length_c   1.000
_cell.angle_alpha   90.00
_cell.angle_beta   90.00
_cell.angle_gamma   90.00
#
_symmetry.space_group_name_H-M   'P 1'
#
loop_
_entity.id
_entity.type
_entity.pdbx_description
1 polymer ?
#
loop_
_entity_poly.entity_id
_entity_poly.type
_entity_poly.pdbx_seq_one_letter_code
_entity_poly.pdbx_strand_id
1 'polypeptide(L)' 'MQIDEEYFKSDDFKELLKSYEMSVKSGQPIFMDVDDLTDLIDYYNLMHMDKEAEETANYALSL' A
#
# COMPACT_ATOMS: atom_id res chain seq x y z
N MET A 1 -14.46 7.41 -2.93
CA MET A 1 -13.49 7.64 -3.98
C MET A 1 -13.40 6.42 -4.89
N GLN A 2 -13.44 6.65 -6.18
CA GLN A 2 -13.43 5.53 -7.12
C GLN A 2 -12.00 5.09 -7.38
N ILE A 3 -11.74 3.77 -7.20
CA ILE A 3 -10.42 3.22 -7.45
C ILE A 3 -10.26 3.01 -8.95
N ASP A 4 -9.21 3.57 -9.51
CA ASP A 4 -8.90 3.44 -10.93
C ASP A 4 -7.83 2.39 -11.12
N GLU A 5 -8.18 1.28 -11.80
CA GLU A 5 -7.22 0.21 -12.07
C GLU A 5 -6.01 0.71 -12.87
N GLU A 6 -6.19 1.74 -13.70
CA GLU A 6 -5.09 2.30 -14.45
C GLU A 6 -4.05 2.94 -13.53
N TYR A 7 -4.49 3.53 -12.41
CA TYR A 7 -3.58 4.08 -11.43
C TYR A 7 -2.65 2.98 -10.91
N PHE A 8 -3.19 1.80 -10.63
CA PHE A 8 -2.39 0.69 -10.10
C PHE A 8 -1.40 0.12 -11.12
N LYS A 9 -1.56 0.47 -12.39
CA LYS A 9 -0.63 0.10 -13.44
C LYS A 9 0.40 1.19 -13.71
N SER A 10 0.26 2.35 -13.10
CA SER A 10 1.17 3.47 -13.29
C SER A 10 2.52 3.19 -12.65
N ASP A 11 3.56 3.82 -13.20
CA ASP A 11 4.89 3.69 -12.64
C ASP A 11 4.98 4.29 -11.24
N ASP A 12 4.24 5.37 -11.00
CA ASP A 12 4.20 6.01 -9.68
C ASP A 12 3.70 5.05 -8.61
N PHE A 13 2.62 4.34 -8.91
CA PHE A 13 2.09 3.37 -7.95
C PHE A 13 3.03 2.18 -7.77
N LYS A 14 3.64 1.71 -8.86
CA LYS A 14 4.58 0.59 -8.78
C LYS A 14 5.78 0.93 -7.91
N GLU A 15 6.27 2.15 -7.99
CA GLU A 15 7.35 2.61 -7.12
C GLU A 15 6.91 2.69 -5.68
N LEU A 16 5.71 3.20 -5.43
CA LEU A 16 5.15 3.26 -4.10
C LEU A 16 5.04 1.88 -3.48
N LEU A 17 4.47 0.94 -4.22
CA LEU A 17 4.31 -0.45 -3.78
C LEU A 17 5.65 -1.09 -3.48
N LYS A 18 6.61 -0.93 -4.37
CA LYS A 18 7.95 -1.48 -4.21
C LYS A 18 8.63 -0.92 -2.96
N SER A 19 8.55 0.39 -2.77
CA SER A 19 9.15 1.04 -1.60
C SER A 19 8.54 0.53 -0.31
N TYR A 20 7.21 0.38 -0.28
CA TYR A 20 6.52 -0.14 0.90
C TYR A 20 6.96 -1.57 1.21
N GLU A 21 6.92 -2.44 0.21
CA GLU A 21 7.26 -3.84 0.40
C GLU A 21 8.71 -4.03 0.82
N MET A 22 9.61 -3.25 0.27
CA MET A 22 11.02 -3.30 0.66
C MET A 22 11.23 -2.84 2.10
N SER A 23 10.52 -1.80 2.53
CA SER A 23 10.62 -1.32 3.90
C SER A 23 10.10 -2.35 4.89
N VAL A 24 8.96 -2.97 4.59
CA VAL A 24 8.40 -4.02 5.44
C VAL A 24 9.37 -5.20 5.54
N LYS A 25 9.92 -5.61 4.41
CA LYS A 25 10.78 -6.78 4.33
C LYS A 25 12.10 -6.57 5.06
N SER A 26 12.65 -5.35 5.02
CA SER A 26 13.91 -5.03 5.67
C SER A 26 13.75 -4.51 7.09
N GLY A 27 12.52 -4.35 7.56
CA GLY A 27 12.25 -3.82 8.90
C GLY A 27 12.57 -2.34 9.06
N GLN A 28 12.64 -1.61 7.96
CA GLN A 28 12.95 -0.18 8.02
C GLN A 28 11.68 0.65 8.24
N PRO A 29 11.84 1.88 8.78
CA PRO A 29 10.69 2.76 8.93
C PRO A 29 10.03 3.07 7.59
N ILE A 30 8.69 3.19 7.63
CA ILE A 30 7.91 3.49 6.45
C ILE A 30 7.52 4.96 6.49
N PHE A 31 7.94 5.71 5.46
CA PHE A 31 7.68 7.14 5.36
C PHE A 31 6.60 7.39 4.31
N MET A 32 5.37 7.03 4.66
CA MET A 32 4.22 7.21 3.77
C MET A 32 3.09 7.83 4.57
N ASP A 33 2.30 8.68 3.90
CA ASP A 33 1.14 9.26 4.54
C ASP A 33 -0.07 8.33 4.43
N VAL A 34 -1.16 8.73 5.07
CA VAL A 34 -2.38 7.91 5.11
C VAL A 34 -2.95 7.69 3.72
N ASP A 35 -2.83 8.68 2.84
CA ASP A 35 -3.35 8.56 1.47
C ASP A 35 -2.61 7.46 0.70
N ASP A 36 -1.29 7.42 0.83
CA ASP A 36 -0.48 6.38 0.18
C ASP A 36 -0.84 4.99 0.73
N LEU A 37 -0.99 4.89 2.03
CA LEU A 37 -1.34 3.62 2.67
C LEU A 37 -2.75 3.16 2.27
N THR A 38 -3.68 4.10 2.13
CA THR A 38 -5.03 3.78 1.67
C THR A 38 -5.01 3.21 0.26
N ASP A 39 -4.20 3.79 -0.62
CA ASP A 39 -4.05 3.28 -1.98
C ASP A 39 -3.50 1.85 -1.98
N LEU A 40 -2.53 1.57 -1.11
CA LEU A 40 -1.98 0.22 -0.99
C LEU A 40 -3.01 -0.78 -0.47
N ILE A 41 -3.81 -0.38 0.52
CA ILE A 41 -4.88 -1.23 1.05
C ILE A 41 -5.88 -1.56 -0.06
N ASP A 42 -6.28 -0.55 -0.83
CA ASP A 42 -7.21 -0.75 -1.93
C ASP A 42 -6.65 -1.71 -2.98
N TYR A 43 -5.37 -1.55 -3.30
CA TYR A 43 -4.68 -2.44 -4.23
C TYR A 43 -4.68 -3.88 -3.71
N TYR A 44 -4.31 -4.08 -2.45
CA TYR A 44 -4.27 -5.42 -1.88
C TYR A 44 -5.65 -6.07 -1.83
N ASN A 45 -6.68 -5.28 -1.53
CA ASN A 45 -8.06 -5.78 -1.55
C ASN A 45 -8.48 -6.18 -2.97
N LEU A 46 -8.13 -5.37 -3.95
CA LEU A 46 -8.44 -5.68 -5.35
C LEU A 46 -7.78 -6.98 -5.79
N MET A 47 -6.56 -7.22 -5.33
CA MET A 47 -5.80 -8.41 -5.67
C MET A 47 -6.08 -9.60 -4.74
N HIS A 48 -7.06 -9.46 -3.85
CA HIS A 48 -7.45 -10.51 -2.90
C HIS A 48 -6.31 -10.93 -1.97
N MET A 49 -5.44 -9.98 -1.64
CA MET A 49 -4.32 -10.20 -0.72
C MET A 49 -4.73 -9.70 0.67
N ASP A 50 -5.63 -10.45 1.31
CA ASP A 50 -6.27 -10.02 2.55
C ASP A 50 -5.29 -9.79 3.70
N LYS A 51 -4.28 -10.64 3.81
CA LYS A 51 -3.28 -10.52 4.88
C LYS A 51 -2.50 -9.22 4.75
N GLU A 52 -2.04 -8.93 3.55
CA GLU A 52 -1.28 -7.71 3.28
C GLU A 52 -2.15 -6.47 3.49
N ALA A 53 -3.42 -6.54 3.07
CA ALA A 53 -4.36 -5.45 3.29
C ALA A 53 -4.55 -5.19 4.79
N GLU A 54 -4.70 -6.23 5.58
CA GLU A 54 -4.87 -6.10 7.03
C GLU A 54 -3.63 -5.52 7.69
N GLU A 55 -2.45 -5.99 7.33
CA GLU A 55 -1.20 -5.48 7.88
C GLU A 55 -1.01 -4.00 7.57
N THR A 56 -1.32 -3.60 6.33
CA THR A 56 -1.20 -2.20 5.92
C THR A 56 -2.21 -1.32 6.65
N ALA A 57 -3.44 -1.83 6.82
CA ALA A 57 -4.47 -1.10 7.57
C ALA A 57 -4.07 -0.91 9.03
N ASN A 58 -3.52 -1.94 9.66
CA ASN A 58 -3.04 -1.84 11.04
C ASN A 58 -1.92 -0.81 11.17
N TYR A 59 -1.03 -0.77 10.20
CA TYR A 59 0.02 0.23 10.20
C TYR A 59 -0.56 1.64 10.07
N ALA A 60 -1.51 1.83 9.17
CA ALA A 60 -2.15 3.14 8.98
C ALA A 60 -2.86 3.62 10.24
N LEU A 61 -3.49 2.70 10.98
CA LEU A 61 -4.18 3.03 12.22
C LEU A 61 -3.21 3.39 13.35
N SER A 62 -1.96 2.98 13.26
CA SER A 62 -0.96 3.27 14.29
C SER A 62 -0.32 4.64 14.12
N LEU A 63 -0.58 5.31 13.01
CA LEU A 63 -0.08 6.67 12.78
C LEU A 63 -0.92 7.69 13.57
#